data_bc4962cf837d9de4f6de6ec245be651a
#
_entry.id   bc4962cf837d9de4f6de6ec245be651a
#
_cell.length_a   1.000
_cell.length_b   1.000
_cell.length_c   1.000
_cell.angle_alpha   90.00
_cell.angle_beta   90.00
_cell.angle_gamma   90.00
#
_symmetry.space_group_name_H-M   'P 1'
#
loop_
_entity.id
_entity.type
_entity.pdbx_description
1 polymer ?
#
loop_
_entity_poly.entity_id
_entity_poly.type
_entity_poly.pdbx_seq_one_letter_code
_entity_poly.pdbx_strand_id
1 'polypeptide(L)'
;MDETLRREVRAEEVAGERGARRAATADYLRLEGVRKTFGSFEALRDIDLGIAQGEFVCFLGPSGCGKTTLLRIVAGLETQSAGRIVQAGRDISLLPPAERDYGIVFQSYALFPNLSVADNVAYGLVNRKVPKAKSAARVDELL
;
A
#
# COMPACT_ATOMS: atom_id res chain seq x y z
N MET A 1 -15.57 37.47 -0.92
CA MET A 1 -15.51 36.09 -1.45
C MET A 1 -14.46 35.39 -0.61
N ASP A 2 -14.92 34.46 0.21
CA ASP A 2 -14.20 33.89 1.35
C ASP A 2 -12.98 33.05 0.89
N GLU A 3 -11.89 33.18 1.63
CA GLU A 3 -10.60 32.50 1.35
C GLU A 3 -10.74 30.96 1.42
N THR A 4 -11.72 30.48 2.17
CA THR A 4 -12.09 29.08 2.30
C THR A 4 -12.67 28.53 0.97
N LEU A 5 -13.55 29.27 0.33
CA LEU A 5 -14.11 28.95 -0.99
C LEU A 5 -13.05 28.91 -2.11
N ARG A 6 -12.03 29.78 -2.02
CA ARG A 6 -10.92 29.77 -2.99
C ARG A 6 -9.99 28.56 -2.82
N ARG A 7 -9.86 28.02 -1.59
CA ARG A 7 -9.09 26.80 -1.33
C ARG A 7 -9.82 25.55 -1.81
N GLU A 8 -11.15 25.49 -1.64
CA GLU A 8 -11.95 24.36 -2.12
C GLU A 8 -12.01 24.30 -3.66
N VAL A 9 -12.24 25.44 -4.33
CA VAL A 9 -12.23 25.51 -5.79
C VAL A 9 -10.88 25.12 -6.38
N ARG A 10 -9.78 25.53 -5.75
CA ARG A 10 -8.43 25.16 -6.19
C ARG A 10 -8.09 23.68 -5.96
N ALA A 11 -8.67 23.06 -4.94
CA ALA A 11 -8.52 21.64 -4.68
C ALA A 11 -9.30 20.80 -5.70
N GLU A 12 -10.50 21.21 -6.09
CA GLU A 12 -11.31 20.58 -7.13
C GLU A 12 -10.69 20.73 -8.53
N GLU A 13 -10.14 21.89 -8.86
CA GLU A 13 -9.46 22.15 -10.14
C GLU A 13 -8.20 21.29 -10.31
N VAL A 14 -7.39 21.17 -9.26
CA VAL A 14 -6.18 20.29 -9.24
C VAL A 14 -6.56 18.80 -9.29
N ALA A 15 -7.68 18.42 -8.67
CA ALA A 15 -8.21 17.06 -8.76
C ALA A 15 -8.77 16.75 -10.17
N GLY A 16 -9.43 17.71 -10.81
CA GLY A 16 -9.96 17.59 -12.17
C GLY A 16 -8.87 17.45 -13.24
N GLU A 17 -7.80 18.24 -13.17
CA GLU A 17 -6.68 18.16 -14.11
C GLU A 17 -5.86 16.85 -13.94
N ARG A 18 -5.72 16.34 -12.72
CA ARG A 18 -5.12 15.03 -12.49
C ARG A 18 -5.96 13.88 -13.02
N GLY A 19 -7.29 13.97 -12.93
CA GLY A 19 -8.22 12.98 -13.48
C GLY A 19 -8.16 12.90 -15.00
N ALA A 20 -8.09 14.03 -15.70
CA ALA A 20 -8.03 14.09 -17.16
C ALA A 20 -6.69 13.58 -17.75
N ARG A 21 -5.57 13.78 -17.05
CA ARG A 21 -4.24 13.28 -17.45
C ARG A 21 -4.05 11.78 -17.23
N ARG A 22 -4.87 11.19 -16.37
CA ARG A 22 -4.79 9.77 -15.94
C ARG A 22 -5.50 8.81 -16.88
N ALA A 23 -6.32 9.27 -17.79
CA ALA A 23 -7.07 8.43 -18.73
C ALA A 23 -6.21 7.72 -19.80
N ALA A 24 -4.90 7.98 -19.86
CA ALA A 24 -4.01 7.48 -20.92
C ALA A 24 -3.10 6.30 -20.53
N THR A 25 -2.94 5.98 -19.23
CA THR A 25 -2.15 4.82 -18.78
C THR A 25 -3.03 3.96 -17.87
N ALA A 26 -3.17 2.67 -18.22
CA ALA A 26 -3.90 1.73 -17.37
C ALA A 26 -3.29 1.72 -15.96
N ASP A 27 -4.13 1.92 -14.93
CA ASP A 27 -3.68 1.87 -13.53
C ASP A 27 -3.06 0.50 -13.24
N TYR A 28 -1.85 0.50 -12.70
CA TYR A 28 -1.19 -0.70 -12.21
C TYR A 28 -1.86 -1.24 -10.96
N LEU A 29 -2.22 -0.35 -10.02
CA LEU A 29 -3.03 -0.65 -8.85
C LEU A 29 -4.30 0.20 -8.89
N ARG A 30 -5.46 -0.42 -8.78
CA ARG A 30 -6.75 0.25 -8.74
C ARG A 30 -7.59 -0.24 -7.56
N LEU A 31 -8.06 0.69 -6.77
CA LEU A 31 -9.04 0.49 -5.71
C LEU A 31 -10.37 1.02 -6.19
N GLU A 32 -11.43 0.26 -6.02
CA GLU A 32 -12.79 0.58 -6.48
C GLU A 32 -13.76 0.46 -5.30
N GLY A 33 -14.28 1.58 -4.81
CA GLY A 33 -15.26 1.65 -3.72
C GLY A 33 -14.83 0.92 -2.45
N VAL A 34 -13.52 0.96 -2.10
CA VAL A 34 -13.00 0.22 -0.95
C VAL A 34 -13.52 0.80 0.35
N ARG A 35 -14.17 -0.04 1.15
CA ARG A 35 -14.67 0.26 2.49
C ARG A 35 -14.06 -0.63 3.54
N LYS A 36 -13.92 -0.10 4.76
CA LYS A 36 -13.54 -0.88 5.93
C LYS A 36 -14.27 -0.42 7.17
N THR A 37 -14.93 -1.36 7.81
CA THR A 37 -15.57 -1.17 9.12
C THR A 37 -14.97 -2.10 10.15
N PHE A 38 -14.84 -1.62 11.38
CA PHE A 38 -14.50 -2.40 12.58
C PHE A 38 -15.65 -2.26 13.58
N GLY A 39 -16.52 -3.25 13.61
CA GLY A 39 -17.79 -3.13 14.34
C GLY A 39 -18.63 -1.96 13.81
N SER A 40 -18.93 -0.97 14.67
CA SER A 40 -19.66 0.24 14.29
C SER A 40 -18.75 1.37 13.75
N PHE A 41 -17.43 1.23 13.82
CA PHE A 41 -16.49 2.25 13.37
C PHE A 41 -16.13 2.06 11.90
N GLU A 42 -16.42 3.08 11.06
CA GLU A 42 -16.05 3.10 9.66
C GLU A 42 -14.67 3.76 9.48
N ALA A 43 -13.66 2.94 9.21
CA ALA A 43 -12.27 3.39 9.05
C ALA A 43 -11.96 3.87 7.62
N LEU A 44 -12.64 3.31 6.61
CA LEU A 44 -12.52 3.71 5.20
C LEU A 44 -13.91 3.74 4.57
N ARG A 45 -14.19 4.81 3.81
CA ARG A 45 -15.46 5.02 3.13
C ARG A 45 -15.24 5.30 1.66
N ASP A 46 -15.71 4.40 0.80
CA ASP A 46 -15.75 4.54 -0.67
C ASP A 46 -14.43 5.07 -1.26
N ILE A 47 -13.33 4.39 -0.98
CA ILE A 47 -12.02 4.80 -1.48
C ILE A 47 -11.86 4.32 -2.92
N ASP A 48 -11.79 5.29 -3.84
CA ASP A 48 -11.42 5.10 -5.23
C ASP A 48 -10.02 5.68 -5.46
N LEU A 49 -9.10 4.86 -5.95
CA LEU A 49 -7.72 5.26 -6.18
C LEU A 49 -7.13 4.45 -7.32
N GLY A 50 -6.51 5.12 -8.26
CA GLY A 50 -5.70 4.50 -9.27
C GLY A 50 -4.24 4.93 -9.14
N ILE A 51 -3.29 4.03 -9.29
CA ILE A 51 -1.85 4.26 -9.24
C ILE A 51 -1.23 3.65 -10.49
N ALA A 52 -0.51 4.47 -11.25
CA ALA A 52 0.21 4.00 -12.44
C ALA A 52 1.44 3.18 -12.06
N GLN A 53 1.94 2.37 -12.98
CA GLN A 53 3.17 1.62 -12.78
C GLN A 53 4.36 2.59 -12.60
N GLY A 54 5.16 2.37 -11.53
CA GLY A 54 6.32 3.21 -11.20
C GLY A 54 5.96 4.57 -10.58
N GLU A 55 4.69 4.85 -10.32
CA GLU A 55 4.27 6.08 -9.66
C GLU A 55 4.61 6.05 -8.17
N PHE A 56 5.14 7.16 -7.65
CA PHE A 56 5.32 7.40 -6.22
C PHE A 56 4.10 8.11 -5.65
N VAL A 57 3.46 7.51 -4.65
CA VAL A 57 2.25 8.04 -4.00
C VAL A 57 2.49 8.25 -2.52
N CYS A 58 2.10 9.41 -2.00
CA CYS A 58 2.15 9.73 -0.58
C CYS A 58 0.75 10.04 -0.04
N PHE A 59 0.35 9.33 1.02
CA PHE A 59 -0.90 9.61 1.74
C PHE A 59 -0.66 10.60 2.86
N LEU A 60 -1.23 11.79 2.76
CA LEU A 60 -1.19 12.84 3.77
C LEU A 60 -2.51 12.90 4.53
N GLY A 61 -2.45 13.23 5.82
CA GLY A 61 -3.63 13.39 6.65
C GLY A 61 -3.35 13.15 8.14
N PRO A 62 -4.28 13.54 9.03
CA PRO A 62 -4.13 13.40 10.47
C PRO A 62 -4.04 11.94 10.92
N SER A 63 -3.61 11.72 12.17
CA SER A 63 -3.64 10.38 12.78
C SER A 63 -5.06 9.85 12.84
N GLY A 64 -5.23 8.56 12.56
CA GLY A 64 -6.54 7.90 12.62
C GLY A 64 -7.42 8.05 11.37
N CYS A 65 -7.00 8.79 10.32
CA CYS A 65 -7.80 8.94 9.10
C CYS A 65 -7.74 7.73 8.12
N GLY A 66 -7.28 6.56 8.57
CA GLY A 66 -7.35 5.32 7.78
C GLY A 66 -6.14 4.99 6.90
N LYS A 67 -5.09 5.83 6.81
CA LYS A 67 -3.90 5.59 5.95
C LYS A 67 -3.27 4.21 6.15
N THR A 68 -2.98 3.86 7.39
CA THR A 68 -2.39 2.56 7.74
C THR A 68 -3.35 1.41 7.43
N THR A 69 -4.65 1.60 7.65
CA THR A 69 -5.68 0.62 7.32
C THR A 69 -5.70 0.37 5.82
N LEU A 70 -5.68 1.42 5.00
CA LEU A 70 -5.64 1.31 3.55
C LEU A 70 -4.40 0.56 3.06
N LEU A 71 -3.21 0.92 3.56
CA LEU A 71 -1.96 0.23 3.22
C LEU A 71 -1.99 -1.26 3.61
N ARG A 72 -2.55 -1.59 4.79
CA ARG A 72 -2.70 -2.99 5.23
C ARG A 72 -3.67 -3.77 4.34
N ILE A 73 -4.75 -3.14 3.88
CA ILE A 73 -5.71 -3.74 2.96
C ILE A 73 -5.05 -3.99 1.59
N VAL A 74 -4.32 -3.02 1.04
CA VAL A 74 -3.58 -3.19 -0.22
C VAL A 74 -2.59 -4.34 -0.12
N ALA A 75 -1.91 -4.48 1.01
CA ALA A 75 -0.94 -5.55 1.23
C ALA A 75 -1.57 -6.92 1.58
N GLY A 76 -2.89 -6.99 1.79
CA GLY A 76 -3.56 -8.22 2.19
C GLY A 76 -3.40 -8.61 3.66
N LEU A 77 -2.86 -7.71 4.49
CA LEU A 77 -2.74 -7.88 5.95
C LEU A 77 -4.05 -7.58 6.67
N GLU A 78 -5.00 -6.97 5.99
CA GLU A 78 -6.34 -6.67 6.46
C GLU A 78 -7.29 -6.86 5.28
N THR A 79 -8.52 -7.36 5.54
CA THR A 79 -9.53 -7.54 4.50
C THR A 79 -10.49 -6.35 4.49
N GLN A 80 -10.79 -5.81 3.33
CA GLN A 80 -11.81 -4.79 3.15
C GLN A 80 -13.20 -5.36 3.45
N SER A 81 -14.12 -4.50 3.92
CA SER A 81 -15.52 -4.87 4.14
C SER A 81 -16.35 -4.84 2.86
N ALA A 82 -15.96 -4.01 1.89
CA ALA A 82 -16.55 -3.91 0.55
C ALA A 82 -15.55 -3.30 -0.43
N GLY A 83 -15.87 -3.36 -1.72
CA GLY A 83 -15.03 -2.83 -2.79
C GLY A 83 -14.06 -3.86 -3.35
N ARG A 84 -13.25 -3.41 -4.32
CA ARG A 84 -12.38 -4.27 -5.12
C ARG A 84 -10.99 -3.68 -5.23
N ILE A 85 -9.99 -4.55 -5.31
CA ILE A 85 -8.59 -4.18 -5.52
C ILE A 85 -8.06 -4.96 -6.72
N VAL A 86 -7.58 -4.22 -7.71
CA VAL A 86 -7.03 -4.79 -8.94
C VAL A 86 -5.58 -4.37 -9.09
N GLN A 87 -4.67 -5.32 -9.31
CA GLN A 87 -3.25 -5.06 -9.58
C GLN A 87 -2.86 -5.70 -10.91
N ALA A 88 -2.26 -4.94 -11.80
CA ALA A 88 -1.85 -5.39 -13.13
C ALA A 88 -2.96 -6.17 -13.87
N GLY A 89 -4.21 -5.72 -13.76
CA GLY A 89 -5.40 -6.36 -14.35
C GLY A 89 -5.94 -7.58 -13.59
N ARG A 90 -5.26 -8.05 -12.54
CA ARG A 90 -5.69 -9.18 -11.69
C ARG A 90 -6.43 -8.67 -10.46
N ASP A 91 -7.58 -9.26 -10.16
CA ASP A 91 -8.26 -9.05 -8.89
C ASP A 91 -7.49 -9.72 -7.75
N ILE A 92 -7.07 -8.91 -6.77
CA ILE A 92 -6.31 -9.35 -5.60
C ILE A 92 -7.09 -9.15 -4.30
N SER A 93 -8.37 -8.78 -4.37
CA SER A 93 -9.19 -8.39 -3.22
C SER A 93 -9.15 -9.39 -2.07
N LEU A 94 -9.19 -10.69 -2.37
CA LEU A 94 -9.22 -11.77 -1.38
C LEU A 94 -7.93 -12.59 -1.31
N LEU A 95 -6.89 -12.21 -2.04
CA LEU A 95 -5.61 -12.92 -2.00
C LEU A 95 -4.88 -12.66 -0.67
N PRO A 96 -4.30 -13.68 -0.06
CA PRO A 96 -3.46 -13.51 1.12
C PRO A 96 -2.16 -12.75 0.78
N PRO A 97 -1.45 -12.17 1.77
CA PRO A 97 -0.23 -11.40 1.53
C PRO A 97 0.85 -12.16 0.75
N ALA A 98 0.97 -13.48 0.96
CA ALA A 98 1.96 -14.31 0.28
C ALA A 98 1.74 -14.46 -1.23
N GLU A 99 0.52 -14.22 -1.71
CA GLU A 99 0.14 -14.28 -3.12
C GLU A 99 0.09 -12.91 -3.80
N ARG A 100 0.35 -11.83 -3.02
CA ARG A 100 0.46 -10.47 -3.52
C ARG A 100 1.95 -10.11 -3.68
N ASP A 101 2.30 -9.40 -4.73
CA ASP A 101 3.67 -8.96 -4.99
C ASP A 101 3.94 -7.60 -4.33
N TYR A 102 3.96 -7.59 -2.99
CA TYR A 102 4.23 -6.40 -2.19
C TYR A 102 5.35 -6.60 -1.18
N GLY A 103 6.21 -5.60 -1.04
CA GLY A 103 7.07 -5.43 0.13
C GLY A 103 6.49 -4.35 1.04
N ILE A 104 6.50 -4.58 2.36
CA ILE A 104 6.07 -3.60 3.36
C ILE A 104 7.23 -3.33 4.30
N VAL A 105 7.47 -2.03 4.55
CA VAL A 105 8.30 -1.59 5.67
C VAL A 105 7.36 -1.15 6.79
N PHE A 106 7.34 -1.89 7.89
CA PHE A 106 6.51 -1.56 9.03
C PHE A 106 7.09 -0.38 9.81
N GLN A 107 6.22 0.43 10.44
CA GLN A 107 6.62 1.58 11.24
C GLN A 107 7.55 1.20 12.41
N SER A 108 7.40 0.00 12.98
CA SER A 108 8.22 -0.57 14.05
C SER A 108 9.37 -1.44 13.53
N TYR A 109 9.65 -1.39 12.22
CA TYR A 109 10.63 -2.22 11.51
C TYR A 109 10.37 -3.74 11.59
N ALA A 110 9.53 -4.22 12.50
CA ALA A 110 9.09 -5.62 12.66
C ALA A 110 10.26 -6.63 12.71
N LEU A 111 11.33 -6.28 13.41
CA LEU A 111 12.48 -7.18 13.60
C LEU A 111 12.09 -8.37 14.47
N PHE A 112 12.65 -9.54 14.17
CA PHE A 112 12.54 -10.74 15.00
C PHE A 112 13.54 -10.64 16.15
N PRO A 113 13.09 -10.46 17.41
CA PRO A 113 13.99 -10.19 18.53
C PRO A 113 14.85 -11.39 18.93
N ASN A 114 14.48 -12.59 18.51
CA ASN A 114 15.19 -13.84 18.74
C ASN A 114 16.20 -14.20 17.64
N LEU A 115 16.32 -13.36 16.61
CA LEU A 115 17.27 -13.56 15.52
C LEU A 115 18.41 -12.53 15.62
N SER A 116 19.61 -12.92 15.16
CA SER A 116 20.71 -11.99 14.97
C SER A 116 20.38 -10.94 13.88
N VAL A 117 21.17 -9.88 13.79
CA VAL A 117 21.05 -8.88 12.71
C VAL A 117 21.18 -9.54 11.35
N ALA A 118 22.20 -10.38 11.18
CA ALA A 118 22.43 -11.12 9.93
C ALA A 118 21.25 -12.05 9.58
N ASP A 119 20.67 -12.74 10.56
CA ASP A 119 19.52 -13.62 10.34
C ASP A 119 18.26 -12.84 9.99
N ASN A 120 18.05 -11.67 10.59
CA ASN A 120 16.94 -10.76 10.21
C ASN A 120 17.06 -10.32 8.74
N VAL A 121 18.27 -9.92 8.32
CA VAL A 121 18.53 -9.54 6.91
C VAL A 121 18.37 -10.74 5.98
N ALA A 122 18.86 -11.93 6.39
CA ALA A 122 18.76 -13.16 5.60
C ALA A 122 17.35 -13.74 5.53
N TYR A 123 16.42 -13.35 6.42
CA TYR A 123 15.14 -14.03 6.64
C TYR A 123 14.34 -14.25 5.35
N GLY A 124 14.21 -13.22 4.53
CA GLY A 124 13.52 -13.31 3.24
C GLY A 124 14.21 -14.25 2.24
N LEU A 125 15.53 -14.30 2.23
CA LEU A 125 16.32 -15.18 1.36
C LEU A 125 16.20 -16.64 1.79
N VAL A 126 16.21 -16.89 3.11
CA VAL A 126 16.02 -18.23 3.69
C VAL A 126 14.63 -18.77 3.33
N ASN A 127 13.58 -17.97 3.50
CA ASN A 127 12.20 -18.37 3.15
C ASN A 127 12.03 -18.67 1.65
N ARG A 128 12.78 -17.97 0.79
CA ARG A 128 12.84 -18.24 -0.65
C ARG A 128 13.76 -19.38 -1.03
N LYS A 129 14.33 -20.10 -0.03
CA LYS A 129 15.25 -21.25 -0.22
C LYS A 129 16.48 -20.88 -1.05
N VAL A 130 16.98 -19.65 -0.95
CA VAL A 130 18.23 -19.24 -1.60
C VAL A 130 19.40 -20.01 -0.96
N PRO A 131 20.34 -20.52 -1.74
CA PRO A 131 21.50 -21.25 -1.22
C PRO A 131 22.26 -20.43 -0.17
N LYS A 132 22.67 -21.09 0.94
CA LYS A 132 23.29 -20.45 2.11
C LYS A 132 24.48 -19.54 1.74
N ALA A 133 25.36 -20.00 0.83
CA ALA A 133 26.51 -19.22 0.39
C ALA A 133 26.11 -17.89 -0.30
N LYS A 134 25.05 -17.92 -1.13
CA LYS A 134 24.54 -16.71 -1.78
C LYS A 134 23.83 -15.79 -0.78
N SER A 135 23.10 -16.35 0.18
CA SER A 135 22.46 -15.58 1.24
C SER A 135 23.50 -14.89 2.12
N ALA A 136 24.56 -15.59 2.53
CA ALA A 136 25.64 -15.01 3.32
C ALA A 136 26.34 -13.85 2.57
N ALA A 137 26.75 -14.07 1.33
CA ALA A 137 27.36 -13.02 0.52
C ALA A 137 26.48 -11.77 0.37
N ARG A 138 25.15 -11.96 0.22
CA ARG A 138 24.22 -10.84 0.13
C ARG A 138 24.03 -10.11 1.46
N VAL A 139 24.07 -10.83 2.57
CA VAL A 139 24.03 -10.24 3.92
C VAL A 139 25.28 -9.40 4.18
N ASP A 140 26.47 -9.96 3.87
CA ASP A 140 27.76 -9.25 4.02
C ASP A 140 27.84 -7.97 3.16
N GLU A 141 27.18 -7.96 2.00
CA GLU A 141 27.09 -6.77 1.14
C GLU A 141 26.19 -5.67 1.73
N LEU A 142 25.17 -6.05 2.52
CA LEU A 142 24.14 -5.14 3.03
C LEU A 142 24.44 -4.59 4.44
N LEU A 143 25.37 -5.21 5.19
CA LEU A 143 25.81 -4.81 6.53
C LEU A 143 27.16 -4.10 6.51
#